data_9a8b51d1626982cefceca83f2f4ac90e
#
_entry.id   9a8b51d1626982cefceca83f2f4ac90e
#
_cell.length_a   1.000
_cell.length_b   1.000
_cell.length_c   1.000
_cell.angle_alpha   90.00
_cell.angle_beta   90.00
_cell.angle_gamma   90.00
#
_symmetry.space_group_name_H-M   'P 1'
#
loop_
_entity.id
_entity.type
_entity.pdbx_description
1 polymer ?
#
loop_
_entity_poly.entity_id
_entity_poly.type
_entity_poly.pdbx_seq_one_letter_code
_entity_poly.pdbx_strand_id
1 'polypeptide(L)'
;MKKILFLSNTANFSKFNRPFMRWFKAQGWQVDYCSAGEENVLDCDNQYTISIARSPFSLKNIEAYRQLKQLLIENHYDILHCHTPMGGVIGRLAAKSLWKKGKIKVIYTAHGFHFYKGAPLLNWILYYPMEKWLSRFTDTLVTINEEDYEKAKQSF
;
A
#
# COMPACT_ATOMS: atom_id res chain seq x y z
N MET A 1 7.92 -19.41 8.54
CA MET A 1 7.88 -18.08 9.21
C MET A 1 6.97 -17.19 8.39
N LYS A 2 6.01 -16.50 9.01
CA LYS A 2 5.11 -15.56 8.30
C LYS A 2 5.84 -14.28 7.94
N LYS A 3 5.46 -13.67 6.80
CA LYS A 3 6.14 -12.50 6.25
C LYS A 3 5.14 -11.39 5.92
N ILE A 4 5.49 -10.15 6.30
CA ILE A 4 4.74 -8.95 5.92
C ILE A 4 5.64 -7.97 5.18
N LEU A 5 5.13 -7.39 4.09
CA LEU A 5 5.75 -6.30 3.38
C LEU A 5 4.97 -5.01 3.62
N PHE A 6 5.61 -3.99 4.18
CA PHE A 6 5.09 -2.63 4.22
C PHE A 6 5.52 -1.88 2.96
N LEU A 7 4.58 -1.20 2.32
CA LEU A 7 4.79 -0.46 1.08
C LEU A 7 4.35 0.99 1.21
N SER A 8 5.22 1.91 0.83
CA SER A 8 4.87 3.34 0.67
C SER A 8 5.63 3.96 -0.49
N ASN A 9 5.27 5.17 -0.91
CA ASN A 9 6.00 5.85 -1.98
C ASN A 9 7.29 6.56 -1.51
N THR A 10 7.61 6.55 -0.23
CA THR A 10 8.85 7.15 0.33
C THR A 10 9.25 6.44 1.62
N ALA A 11 10.54 6.23 1.83
CA ALA A 11 11.09 5.60 3.02
C ALA A 11 10.77 6.41 4.30
N ASN A 12 10.71 7.73 4.23
CA ASN A 12 10.35 8.60 5.35
C ASN A 12 8.97 8.30 5.95
N PHE A 13 8.07 7.70 5.18
CA PHE A 13 6.75 7.29 5.65
C PHE A 13 6.81 6.14 6.67
N SER A 14 7.92 5.41 6.72
CA SER A 14 8.14 4.30 7.66
C SER A 14 7.96 4.69 9.12
N LYS A 15 8.19 5.97 9.46
CA LYS A 15 8.01 6.51 10.82
C LYS A 15 6.61 6.24 11.38
N PHE A 16 5.58 6.31 10.53
CA PHE A 16 4.19 6.03 10.91
C PHE A 16 3.92 4.53 11.05
N ASN A 17 4.72 3.68 10.39
CA ASN A 17 4.56 2.25 10.39
C ASN A 17 5.35 1.54 11.50
N ARG A 18 6.33 2.20 12.13
CA ARG A 18 7.20 1.61 13.14
C ARG A 18 6.48 0.88 14.28
N PRO A 19 5.39 1.41 14.88
CA PRO A 19 4.67 0.68 15.93
C PRO A 19 4.13 -0.67 15.43
N PHE A 20 3.59 -0.70 14.22
CA PHE A 20 3.07 -1.93 13.60
C PHE A 20 4.20 -2.89 13.24
N MET A 21 5.29 -2.39 12.66
CA MET A 21 6.46 -3.20 12.30
C MET A 21 7.04 -3.89 13.54
N ARG A 22 7.22 -3.15 14.65
CA ARG A 22 7.67 -3.70 15.93
C ARG A 22 6.71 -4.75 16.48
N TRP A 23 5.41 -4.50 16.38
CA TRP A 23 4.40 -5.45 16.83
C TRP A 23 4.49 -6.77 16.04
N PHE A 24 4.58 -6.73 14.71
CA PHE A 24 4.75 -7.93 13.89
C PHE A 24 6.05 -8.67 14.21
N LYS A 25 7.16 -7.95 14.40
CA LYS A 25 8.44 -8.56 14.82
C LYS A 25 8.32 -9.26 16.17
N ALA A 26 7.64 -8.64 17.12
CA ALA A 26 7.41 -9.26 18.45
C ALA A 26 6.54 -10.53 18.36
N GLN A 27 5.73 -10.69 17.31
CA GLN A 27 4.97 -11.90 17.01
C GLN A 27 5.76 -12.93 16.20
N GLY A 28 7.06 -12.72 15.96
CA GLY A 28 7.93 -13.64 15.23
C GLY A 28 7.76 -13.61 13.70
N TRP A 29 7.22 -12.51 13.14
CA TRP A 29 7.13 -12.33 11.70
C TRP A 29 8.42 -11.74 11.14
N GLN A 30 8.74 -12.11 9.91
CA GLN A 30 9.68 -11.33 9.10
C GLN A 30 8.96 -10.08 8.61
N VAL A 31 9.56 -8.92 8.84
CA VAL A 31 9.00 -7.61 8.51
C VAL A 31 9.91 -6.91 7.51
N ASP A 32 9.43 -6.74 6.30
CA ASP A 32 10.16 -6.08 5.23
C ASP A 32 9.50 -4.76 4.85
N TYR A 33 10.29 -3.84 4.30
CA TYR A 33 9.83 -2.52 3.85
C TYR A 33 10.22 -2.26 2.40
N CYS A 34 9.30 -1.72 1.61
CA CYS A 34 9.52 -1.37 0.21
C CYS A 34 9.06 0.08 -0.07
N SER A 35 9.93 0.88 -0.68
CA SER A 35 9.61 2.28 -1.02
C SER A 35 10.54 2.82 -2.09
N ALA A 36 10.31 4.06 -2.54
CA ALA A 36 11.32 4.85 -3.24
C ALA A 36 12.24 5.54 -2.22
N GLY A 37 13.46 5.86 -2.65
CA GLY A 37 14.49 6.49 -1.82
C GLY A 37 15.41 5.48 -1.15
N GLU A 38 16.55 5.98 -0.68
CA GLU A 38 17.62 5.16 -0.09
C GLU A 38 17.75 5.39 1.42
N GLU A 39 16.84 6.20 2.02
CA GLU A 39 16.86 6.46 3.45
C GLU A 39 16.66 5.16 4.22
N ASN A 40 17.45 4.96 5.26
CA ASN A 40 17.39 3.79 6.10
C ASN A 40 16.05 3.68 6.86
N VAL A 41 15.39 2.56 6.72
CA VAL A 41 14.16 2.25 7.42
C VAL A 41 14.47 1.41 8.66
N LEU A 42 14.14 1.93 9.81
CA LEU A 42 14.32 1.25 11.09
C LEU A 42 13.21 0.22 11.32
N ASP A 43 13.54 -0.80 12.11
CA ASP A 43 12.61 -1.85 12.57
C ASP A 43 12.10 -2.79 11.45
N CYS A 44 12.73 -2.82 10.26
CA CYS A 44 12.51 -3.88 9.26
C CYS A 44 13.69 -4.85 9.22
N ASP A 45 13.44 -6.05 8.66
CA ASP A 45 14.47 -7.08 8.47
C ASP A 45 15.16 -6.89 7.12
N ASN A 46 14.40 -6.59 6.06
CA ASN A 46 14.92 -6.25 4.75
C ASN A 46 14.27 -4.97 4.22
N GLN A 47 15.05 -4.19 3.48
CA GLN A 47 14.58 -2.98 2.81
C GLN A 47 14.79 -3.12 1.31
N TYR A 48 13.74 -2.77 0.53
CA TYR A 48 13.77 -2.79 -0.93
C TYR A 48 13.46 -1.41 -1.48
N THR A 49 14.21 -1.02 -2.51
CA THR A 49 14.00 0.25 -3.22
C THR A 49 13.37 -0.02 -4.58
N ILE A 50 12.26 0.66 -4.89
CA ILE A 50 11.57 0.60 -6.18
C ILE A 50 11.32 2.00 -6.72
N SER A 51 11.11 2.11 -8.04
CA SER A 51 10.98 3.40 -8.74
C SER A 51 9.60 4.06 -8.62
N ILE A 52 8.94 3.98 -7.45
CA ILE A 52 7.59 4.51 -7.26
C ILE A 52 7.58 6.04 -7.25
N ALA A 53 6.75 6.66 -8.09
CA ALA A 53 6.59 8.11 -8.17
C ALA A 53 5.26 8.57 -7.57
N ARG A 54 5.22 9.81 -7.06
CA ARG A 54 3.99 10.41 -6.52
C ARG A 54 2.95 10.72 -7.59
N SER A 55 3.39 11.15 -8.79
CA SER A 55 2.51 11.44 -9.90
C SER A 55 1.92 10.16 -10.49
N PRO A 56 0.59 10.04 -10.64
CA PRO A 56 -0.03 8.87 -11.25
C PRO A 56 0.32 8.69 -12.74
N PHE A 57 0.73 9.76 -13.40
CA PHE A 57 1.08 9.75 -14.83
C PHE A 57 2.55 9.43 -15.11
N SER A 58 3.34 9.16 -14.08
CA SER A 58 4.77 8.84 -14.25
C SER A 58 4.97 7.41 -14.79
N LEU A 59 5.73 7.28 -15.88
CA LEU A 59 6.12 5.99 -16.44
C LEU A 59 6.96 5.15 -15.45
N LYS A 60 7.62 5.78 -14.48
CA LYS A 60 8.32 5.08 -13.39
C LYS A 60 7.38 4.14 -12.61
N ASN A 61 6.09 4.44 -12.55
CA ASN A 61 5.12 3.60 -11.85
C ASN A 61 4.88 2.25 -12.56
N ILE A 62 5.12 2.17 -13.87
CA ILE A 62 5.06 0.90 -14.62
C ILE A 62 6.23 0.01 -14.17
N GLU A 63 7.41 0.59 -14.04
CA GLU A 63 8.58 -0.13 -13.57
C GLU A 63 8.42 -0.53 -12.10
N ALA A 64 7.95 0.38 -11.24
CA ALA A 64 7.64 0.09 -9.84
C ALA A 64 6.64 -1.08 -9.70
N TYR A 65 5.60 -1.12 -10.54
CA TYR A 65 4.65 -2.24 -10.57
C TYR A 65 5.34 -3.57 -10.91
N ARG A 66 6.22 -3.58 -11.91
CA ARG A 66 6.96 -4.79 -12.31
C ARG A 66 7.89 -5.28 -11.21
N GLN A 67 8.68 -4.36 -10.64
CA GLN A 67 9.62 -4.62 -9.55
C GLN A 67 8.88 -5.19 -8.32
N LEU A 68 7.79 -4.54 -7.91
CA LEU A 68 7.00 -4.99 -6.77
C LEU A 68 6.35 -6.34 -7.03
N LYS A 69 5.78 -6.55 -8.20
CA LYS A 69 5.15 -7.83 -8.56
C LYS A 69 6.15 -8.98 -8.51
N GLN A 70 7.37 -8.77 -9.02
CA GLN A 70 8.44 -9.75 -8.94
C GLN A 70 8.83 -10.02 -7.47
N LEU A 71 9.03 -8.97 -6.67
CA LEU A 71 9.34 -9.07 -5.25
C LEU A 71 8.30 -9.91 -4.49
N LEU A 72 7.01 -9.67 -4.73
CA LEU A 72 5.92 -10.42 -4.10
C LEU A 72 5.91 -11.89 -4.49
N ILE A 73 6.23 -12.21 -5.75
CA ILE A 73 6.29 -13.60 -6.25
C ILE A 73 7.47 -14.35 -5.65
N GLU A 74 8.64 -13.74 -5.59
CA GLU A 74 9.87 -14.38 -5.13
C GLU A 74 9.90 -14.61 -3.62
N ASN A 75 9.36 -13.67 -2.85
CA ASN A 75 9.47 -13.71 -1.39
C ASN A 75 8.28 -14.34 -0.67
N HIS A 76 7.15 -14.58 -1.35
CA HIS A 76 5.97 -15.25 -0.79
C HIS A 76 5.46 -14.60 0.51
N TYR A 77 5.10 -13.31 0.47
CA TYR A 77 4.54 -12.59 1.61
C TYR A 77 3.12 -13.06 1.94
N ASP A 78 2.81 -13.22 3.23
CA ASP A 78 1.45 -13.50 3.72
C ASP A 78 0.58 -12.25 3.72
N ILE A 79 1.20 -11.08 4.00
CA ILE A 79 0.52 -9.77 4.04
C ILE A 79 1.32 -8.75 3.23
N LEU A 80 0.61 -7.96 2.41
CA LEU A 80 1.06 -6.69 1.86
C LEU A 80 0.27 -5.57 2.52
N HIS A 81 0.95 -4.67 3.23
CA HIS A 81 0.34 -3.49 3.84
C HIS A 81 0.75 -2.23 3.09
N CYS A 82 -0.17 -1.70 2.31
CA CYS A 82 0.05 -0.53 1.47
C CYS A 82 -0.28 0.77 2.20
N HIS A 83 0.55 1.79 1.99
CA HIS A 83 0.35 3.16 2.45
C HIS A 83 0.57 4.14 1.30
N THR A 84 0.07 5.36 1.47
CA THR A 84 0.13 6.45 0.49
C THR A 84 -0.70 6.15 -0.78
N PRO A 85 -1.21 7.17 -1.49
CA PRO A 85 -2.08 6.96 -2.65
C PRO A 85 -1.45 6.07 -3.73
N MET A 86 -0.24 6.41 -4.19
CA MET A 86 0.42 5.61 -5.23
C MET A 86 0.94 4.27 -4.73
N GLY A 87 1.39 4.18 -3.46
CA GLY A 87 1.71 2.91 -2.83
C GLY A 87 0.49 1.99 -2.77
N GLY A 88 -0.67 2.54 -2.41
CA GLY A 88 -1.94 1.83 -2.43
C GLY A 88 -2.37 1.33 -3.82
N VAL A 89 -2.22 2.16 -4.85
CA VAL A 89 -2.57 1.77 -6.24
C VAL A 89 -1.64 0.66 -6.72
N ILE A 90 -0.33 0.90 -6.69
CA ILE A 90 0.68 -0.03 -7.23
C ILE A 90 0.68 -1.34 -6.44
N GLY A 91 0.58 -1.26 -5.12
CA GLY A 91 0.57 -2.45 -4.25
C GLY A 91 -0.61 -3.37 -4.53
N ARG A 92 -1.83 -2.83 -4.55
CA ARG A 92 -3.06 -3.59 -4.82
C ARG A 92 -3.05 -4.19 -6.23
N LEU A 93 -2.54 -3.45 -7.23
CA LEU A 93 -2.40 -3.97 -8.60
C LEU A 93 -1.36 -5.10 -8.68
N ALA A 94 -0.19 -4.93 -8.08
CA ALA A 94 0.87 -5.92 -8.11
C ALA A 94 0.46 -7.22 -7.39
N ALA A 95 -0.25 -7.09 -6.26
CA ALA A 95 -0.72 -8.22 -5.47
C ALA A 95 -1.95 -8.93 -6.06
N LYS A 96 -2.71 -8.30 -6.96
CA LYS A 96 -4.02 -8.77 -7.46
C LYS A 96 -4.04 -10.25 -7.88
N SER A 97 -3.02 -10.71 -8.60
CA SER A 97 -2.97 -12.09 -9.07
C SER A 97 -2.72 -13.11 -7.95
N LEU A 98 -1.91 -12.74 -6.95
CA LEU A 98 -1.66 -13.56 -5.76
C LEU A 98 -2.86 -13.54 -4.82
N TRP A 99 -3.49 -12.37 -4.64
CA TRP A 99 -4.70 -12.20 -3.86
C TRP A 99 -5.85 -13.07 -4.40
N LYS A 100 -6.10 -13.07 -5.72
CA LYS A 100 -7.11 -13.93 -6.36
C LYS A 100 -6.87 -15.42 -6.12
N LYS A 101 -5.63 -15.83 -5.92
CA LYS A 101 -5.24 -17.21 -5.61
C LYS A 101 -5.24 -17.50 -4.10
N GLY A 102 -5.64 -16.56 -3.25
CA GLY A 102 -5.60 -16.69 -1.80
C GLY A 102 -4.19 -16.79 -1.20
N LYS A 103 -3.17 -16.33 -1.94
CA LYS A 103 -1.75 -16.47 -1.53
C LYS A 103 -1.22 -15.28 -0.75
N ILE A 104 -1.94 -14.16 -0.70
CA ILE A 104 -1.57 -12.95 0.02
C ILE A 104 -2.81 -12.23 0.52
N LYS A 105 -2.73 -11.63 1.70
CA LYS A 105 -3.71 -10.67 2.20
C LYS A 105 -3.25 -9.25 1.91
N VAL A 106 -4.17 -8.38 1.54
CA VAL A 106 -3.89 -6.99 1.19
C VAL A 106 -4.57 -6.06 2.18
N ILE A 107 -3.77 -5.26 2.88
CA ILE A 107 -4.21 -4.18 3.77
C ILE A 107 -3.85 -2.85 3.10
N TYR A 108 -4.77 -1.91 3.08
CA TYR A 108 -4.48 -0.55 2.63
C TYR A 108 -4.89 0.46 3.70
N THR A 109 -3.96 1.30 4.13
CA THR A 109 -4.25 2.45 4.99
C THR A 109 -4.32 3.72 4.16
N ALA A 110 -5.53 4.27 4.05
CA ALA A 110 -5.78 5.57 3.42
C ALA A 110 -5.47 6.69 4.42
N HIS A 111 -4.55 7.57 4.04
CA HIS A 111 -4.14 8.75 4.84
C HIS A 111 -4.85 10.03 4.40
N GLY A 112 -6.07 9.90 3.92
CA GLY A 112 -6.92 10.95 3.37
C GLY A 112 -7.28 10.68 1.92
N PHE A 113 -8.58 10.52 1.64
CA PHE A 113 -9.04 10.42 0.26
C PHE A 113 -8.97 11.76 -0.44
N HIS A 114 -8.65 11.75 -1.73
CA HIS A 114 -8.61 12.97 -2.56
C HIS A 114 -10.02 13.43 -2.99
N PHE A 115 -11.06 12.66 -2.66
CA PHE A 115 -12.47 12.92 -2.96
C PHE A 115 -13.27 13.09 -1.65
N TYR A 116 -13.23 14.27 -1.10
CA TYR A 116 -13.94 14.67 0.12
C TYR A 116 -15.00 15.74 -0.20
N LYS A 117 -15.84 16.11 0.76
CA LYS A 117 -16.86 17.16 0.57
C LYS A 117 -16.18 18.51 0.28
N GLY A 118 -16.37 19.02 -0.94
CA GLY A 118 -15.71 20.25 -1.40
C GLY A 118 -14.45 20.03 -2.24
N ALA A 119 -14.02 18.78 -2.44
CA ALA A 119 -12.91 18.48 -3.34
C ALA A 119 -13.26 18.84 -4.80
N PRO A 120 -12.26 19.21 -5.63
CA PRO A 120 -12.46 19.47 -7.05
C PRO A 120 -13.13 18.28 -7.76
N LEU A 121 -14.05 18.56 -8.70
CA LEU A 121 -14.78 17.52 -9.45
C LEU A 121 -13.83 16.51 -10.13
N LEU A 122 -12.70 17.00 -10.62
CA LEU A 122 -11.67 16.14 -11.24
C LEU A 122 -11.17 15.05 -10.30
N ASN A 123 -11.02 15.36 -9.01
CA ASN A 123 -10.62 14.39 -8.02
C ASN A 123 -11.66 13.27 -7.84
N TRP A 124 -12.93 13.62 -7.86
CA TRP A 124 -14.03 12.66 -7.82
C TRP A 124 -14.06 11.75 -9.05
N ILE A 125 -13.80 12.32 -10.25
CA ILE A 125 -13.82 11.57 -11.50
C ILE A 125 -12.62 10.61 -11.58
N LEU A 126 -11.44 10.99 -11.07
CA LEU A 126 -10.22 10.20 -11.21
C LEU A 126 -10.02 9.23 -10.02
N TYR A 127 -10.09 9.74 -8.79
CA TYR A 127 -9.67 8.94 -7.62
C TYR A 127 -10.79 8.05 -7.07
N TYR A 128 -12.03 8.51 -7.07
CA TYR A 128 -13.14 7.72 -6.51
C TYR A 128 -13.38 6.39 -7.28
N PRO A 129 -13.50 6.36 -8.62
CA PRO A 129 -13.68 5.10 -9.35
C PRO A 129 -12.48 4.17 -9.19
N MET A 130 -11.26 4.74 -9.12
CA MET A 130 -10.04 3.97 -8.93
C MET A 130 -10.04 3.30 -7.55
N GLU A 131 -10.32 4.04 -6.48
CA GLU A 131 -10.40 3.48 -5.12
C GLU A 131 -11.50 2.44 -5.00
N LYS A 132 -12.68 2.72 -5.54
CA LYS A 132 -13.80 1.78 -5.57
C LYS A 132 -13.48 0.48 -6.34
N TRP A 133 -12.71 0.58 -7.41
CA TRP A 133 -12.28 -0.61 -8.15
C TRP A 133 -11.21 -1.39 -7.40
N LEU A 134 -10.23 -0.70 -6.79
CA LEU A 134 -9.14 -1.32 -6.05
C LEU A 134 -9.60 -1.92 -4.71
N SER A 135 -10.66 -1.41 -4.10
CA SER A 135 -11.22 -1.97 -2.86
C SER A 135 -11.63 -3.44 -3.03
N ARG A 136 -11.99 -3.86 -4.25
CA ARG A 136 -12.31 -5.26 -4.59
C ARG A 136 -11.13 -6.23 -4.42
N PHE A 137 -9.91 -5.72 -4.33
CA PHE A 137 -8.67 -6.50 -4.15
C PHE A 137 -7.99 -6.15 -2.81
N THR A 138 -8.79 -5.73 -1.84
CA THR A 138 -8.32 -5.29 -0.53
C THR A 138 -9.08 -6.08 0.55
N ASP A 139 -8.37 -6.80 1.40
CA ASP A 139 -8.99 -7.53 2.51
C ASP A 139 -9.37 -6.60 3.66
N THR A 140 -8.57 -5.56 3.88
CA THR A 140 -8.81 -4.57 4.96
C THR A 140 -8.45 -3.18 4.48
N LEU A 141 -9.42 -2.26 4.54
CA LEU A 141 -9.22 -0.83 4.33
C LEU A 141 -9.23 -0.13 5.69
N VAL A 142 -8.15 0.55 6.00
CA VAL A 142 -8.00 1.35 7.22
C VAL A 142 -8.05 2.82 6.85
N THR A 143 -8.85 3.60 7.57
CA THR A 143 -8.91 5.07 7.46
C THR A 143 -8.42 5.70 8.75
N ILE A 144 -7.93 6.94 8.67
CA ILE A 144 -7.37 7.66 9.82
C ILE A 144 -8.28 8.77 10.35
N ASN A 145 -9.44 8.97 9.72
CA ASN A 145 -10.44 9.97 10.11
C ASN A 145 -11.85 9.46 9.83
N GLU A 146 -12.83 10.06 10.49
CA GLU A 146 -14.24 9.68 10.43
C GLU A 146 -14.87 9.94 9.05
N GLU A 147 -14.51 11.05 8.38
CA GLU A 147 -15.05 11.38 7.05
C GLU A 147 -14.71 10.30 6.04
N ASP A 148 -13.44 9.87 6.00
CA ASP A 148 -12.98 8.81 5.11
C ASP A 148 -13.58 7.45 5.49
N TYR A 149 -13.77 7.18 6.78
CA TYR A 149 -14.41 5.95 7.26
C TYR A 149 -15.84 5.85 6.75
N GLU A 150 -16.66 6.88 6.98
CA GLU A 150 -18.06 6.89 6.54
C GLU A 150 -18.15 6.85 5.00
N LYS A 151 -17.23 7.54 4.29
CA LYS A 151 -17.16 7.48 2.85
C LYS A 151 -16.83 6.07 2.34
N ALA A 152 -15.85 5.43 2.93
CA ALA A 152 -15.45 4.07 2.56
C ALA A 152 -16.59 3.07 2.81
N LYS A 153 -17.23 3.12 3.98
CA LYS A 153 -18.36 2.26 4.36
C LYS A 153 -19.56 2.36 3.42
N GLN A 154 -19.81 3.57 2.87
CA GLN A 154 -20.93 3.81 1.94
C GLN A 154 -20.60 3.43 0.50
N SER A 155 -19.33 3.39 0.13
CA SER A 155 -18.89 3.40 -1.28
C SER A 155 -18.16 2.13 -1.71
N PHE A 156 -17.55 1.41 -0.74
CA PHE A 156 -16.64 0.26 -0.99
C PHE A 156 -17.08 -1.03 -0.25
#